data_d7fc47ac49f67ccbf66207cd5b160fa2
#
_entry.id   d7fc47ac49f67ccbf66207cd5b160fa2
#
_cell.length_a   1.000
_cell.length_b   1.000
_cell.length_c   1.000
_cell.angle_alpha   90.00
_cell.angle_beta   90.00
_cell.angle_gamma   90.00
#
_symmetry.space_group_name_H-M   'P 1'
#
loop_
_entity.id
_entity.type
_entity.pdbx_description
1 polymer ?
#
loop_
_entity_poly.entity_id
_entity_poly.type
_entity_poly.pdbx_seq_one_letter_code
_entity_poly.pdbx_strand_id
1 'polypeptide(L)'
;MNLLRPKYLKYVVLGLISALVVTCWPRKEKPKGHPRDYAEIKESGILHAATEYNSISFYVDGDTVSGFHYELIEAFARDKGLQVQVSPVMSFNQRLEGLANGTYDVVAYGIPATSELKDSLLLTSPIILSKQVLVQRKVGENDSLAIRSQLDLAGKTLNVVKGSPSILRIRNLSNEIGDTIYVNEIEKYGSEQLIAMVAHGDIDYAVCDEGIARMAVDSLPQLDINTAISFTQFYSWGVSKQSPALLDSLNTWLSDFRKKGEYQLSLIHI
;
A
#
# COMPACT_ATOMS: atom_id res chain seq x y z
N MET A 1 2.12 63.13 10.63
CA MET A 1 2.36 61.75 11.14
C MET A 1 1.32 61.50 12.20
N ASN A 2 0.12 60.97 11.80
CA ASN A 2 -1.04 60.86 12.68
C ASN A 2 -0.97 59.55 13.49
N LEU A 3 -0.66 59.69 14.76
CA LEU A 3 -0.72 58.63 15.77
C LEU A 3 -2.17 58.13 15.90
N LEU A 4 -2.36 56.84 15.76
CA LEU A 4 -3.63 56.11 15.94
C LEU A 4 -4.33 56.54 17.22
N ARG A 5 -5.61 56.99 17.09
CA ARG A 5 -6.42 57.38 18.22
C ARG A 5 -6.55 56.24 19.24
N PRO A 6 -6.49 56.50 20.56
CA PRO A 6 -6.44 55.47 21.59
C PRO A 6 -7.63 54.49 21.59
N LYS A 7 -8.74 54.85 20.95
CA LYS A 7 -9.91 53.95 20.78
C LYS A 7 -9.63 52.71 19.90
N TYR A 8 -8.76 52.82 18.87
CA TYR A 8 -8.49 51.70 17.96
C TYR A 8 -7.37 50.80 18.50
N LEU A 9 -6.51 51.31 19.41
CA LEU A 9 -5.44 50.51 20.01
C LEU A 9 -6.00 49.32 20.80
N LYS A 10 -7.16 49.46 21.48
CA LYS A 10 -7.81 48.39 22.22
C LYS A 10 -8.26 47.24 21.30
N TYR A 11 -8.78 47.55 20.12
CA TYR A 11 -9.21 46.50 19.15
C TYR A 11 -8.06 45.80 18.46
N VAL A 12 -6.95 46.53 18.23
CA VAL A 12 -5.72 45.92 17.69
C VAL A 12 -5.07 44.98 18.71
N VAL A 13 -5.02 45.37 19.98
CA VAL A 13 -4.49 44.53 21.08
C VAL A 13 -5.43 43.31 21.29
N LEU A 14 -6.76 43.48 21.24
CA LEU A 14 -7.70 42.38 21.37
C LEU A 14 -7.58 41.40 20.18
N GLY A 15 -7.39 41.90 18.97
CA GLY A 15 -7.14 41.09 17.77
C GLY A 15 -5.83 40.30 17.81
N LEU A 16 -4.76 40.92 18.34
CA LEU A 16 -3.47 40.24 18.52
C LEU A 16 -3.53 39.18 19.62
N ILE A 17 -4.24 39.42 20.72
CA ILE A 17 -4.43 38.43 21.80
C ILE A 17 -5.28 37.24 21.28
N SER A 18 -6.35 37.50 20.50
CA SER A 18 -7.14 36.41 19.92
C SER A 18 -6.34 35.57 18.88
N ALA A 19 -5.48 36.20 18.09
CA ALA A 19 -4.58 35.50 17.15
C ALA A 19 -3.54 34.64 17.89
N LEU A 20 -2.98 35.13 19.01
CA LEU A 20 -2.03 34.38 19.85
C LEU A 20 -2.67 33.18 20.56
N VAL A 21 -3.93 33.29 20.98
CA VAL A 21 -4.66 32.16 21.62
C VAL A 21 -4.96 31.05 20.63
N VAL A 22 -5.22 31.38 19.37
CA VAL A 22 -5.47 30.36 18.30
C VAL A 22 -4.18 29.64 17.91
N THR A 23 -3.00 30.31 17.98
CA THR A 23 -1.71 29.69 17.64
C THR A 23 -1.12 28.85 18.79
N CYS A 24 -1.55 29.09 20.04
CA CYS A 24 -1.12 28.35 21.23
C CYS A 24 -2.06 27.20 21.64
N TRP A 25 -3.09 26.86 20.83
CA TRP A 25 -3.85 25.65 21.10
C TRP A 25 -2.95 24.45 20.83
N PRO A 26 -2.53 23.69 21.85
CA PRO A 26 -1.75 22.50 21.61
C PRO A 26 -2.60 21.62 20.70
N ARG A 27 -2.11 21.32 19.50
CA ARG A 27 -2.66 20.23 18.69
C ARG A 27 -2.65 19.03 19.62
N LYS A 28 -3.81 18.61 20.12
CA LYS A 28 -3.92 17.35 20.85
C LYS A 28 -3.39 16.30 19.90
N GLU A 29 -2.17 15.85 20.13
CA GLU A 29 -1.71 14.59 19.56
C GLU A 29 -2.80 13.60 19.91
N LYS A 30 -3.37 12.96 18.88
CA LYS A 30 -4.28 11.83 19.13
C LYS A 30 -3.52 10.90 20.07
N PRO A 31 -4.15 10.45 21.20
CA PRO A 31 -3.48 9.51 22.08
C PRO A 31 -2.95 8.38 21.19
N LYS A 32 -1.67 8.05 21.33
CA LYS A 32 -1.08 6.89 20.65
C LYS A 32 -1.93 5.72 21.05
N GLY A 33 -2.74 5.21 20.11
CA GLY A 33 -3.52 4.02 20.32
C GLY A 33 -2.57 2.88 20.61
N HIS A 34 -3.06 1.83 21.23
CA HIS A 34 -2.37 0.55 21.28
C HIS A 34 -3.01 -0.37 20.23
N PRO A 35 -2.27 -1.31 19.66
CA PRO A 35 -2.85 -2.32 18.80
C PRO A 35 -3.95 -3.09 19.52
N ARG A 36 -5.12 -3.16 18.91
CA ARG A 36 -6.29 -3.85 19.47
C ARG A 36 -6.28 -5.32 19.05
N ASP A 37 -6.71 -6.22 19.92
CA ASP A 37 -6.96 -7.60 19.51
C ASP A 37 -8.47 -7.85 19.31
N TYR A 38 -8.83 -9.02 18.86
CA TYR A 38 -10.16 -9.37 18.38
C TYR A 38 -11.29 -9.07 19.39
N ALA A 39 -11.04 -9.26 20.69
CA ALA A 39 -12.04 -8.98 21.72
C ALA A 39 -12.42 -7.48 21.77
N GLU A 40 -11.44 -6.58 21.73
CA GLU A 40 -11.65 -5.13 21.73
C GLU A 40 -12.33 -4.65 20.44
N ILE A 41 -11.96 -5.26 19.30
CA ILE A 41 -12.59 -5.01 18.01
C ILE A 41 -14.07 -5.41 18.03
N LYS A 42 -14.38 -6.58 18.59
CA LYS A 42 -15.76 -7.06 18.77
C LYS A 42 -16.58 -6.18 19.70
N GLU A 43 -15.99 -5.70 20.78
CA GLU A 43 -16.65 -4.78 21.71
C GLU A 43 -16.95 -3.43 21.06
N SER A 44 -16.02 -2.90 20.29
CA SER A 44 -16.21 -1.63 19.54
C SER A 44 -17.18 -1.77 18.35
N GLY A 45 -17.34 -2.98 17.82
CA GLY A 45 -18.12 -3.26 16.61
C GLY A 45 -17.48 -2.77 15.31
N ILE A 46 -16.27 -2.19 15.35
CA ILE A 46 -15.60 -1.55 14.20
C ILE A 46 -14.21 -2.13 13.99
N LEU A 47 -13.94 -2.60 12.78
CA LEU A 47 -12.63 -3.02 12.29
C LEU A 47 -12.01 -1.89 11.45
N HIS A 48 -10.81 -1.43 11.82
CA HIS A 48 -10.05 -0.45 11.05
C HIS A 48 -9.06 -1.14 10.13
N ALA A 49 -9.26 -1.00 8.82
CA ALA A 49 -8.39 -1.59 7.81
C ALA A 49 -7.64 -0.51 7.02
N ALA A 50 -6.34 -0.71 6.79
CA ALA A 50 -5.58 0.08 5.83
C ALA A 50 -5.38 -0.72 4.55
N THR A 51 -5.49 -0.06 3.40
CA THR A 51 -5.22 -0.64 2.09
C THR A 51 -4.52 0.38 1.20
N GLU A 52 -4.21 0.02 -0.04
CA GLU A 52 -3.67 0.93 -1.04
C GLU A 52 -4.75 1.31 -2.05
N TYR A 53 -4.76 2.56 -2.49
CA TYR A 53 -5.62 3.00 -3.58
C TYR A 53 -4.99 2.59 -4.91
N ASN A 54 -5.53 1.58 -5.55
CA ASN A 54 -5.19 1.12 -6.89
C ASN A 54 -6.32 0.23 -7.44
N SER A 55 -6.25 -0.09 -8.72
CA SER A 55 -7.30 -0.84 -9.45
C SER A 55 -7.55 -2.26 -8.96
N ILE A 56 -6.70 -2.81 -8.10
CA ILE A 56 -6.88 -4.15 -7.51
C ILE A 56 -7.35 -4.07 -6.06
N SER A 57 -6.73 -3.19 -5.26
CA SER A 57 -6.92 -3.24 -3.80
C SER A 57 -8.15 -2.51 -3.34
N PHE A 58 -8.30 -1.27 -3.80
CA PHE A 58 -9.37 -0.35 -3.42
C PHE A 58 -9.44 0.79 -4.42
N TYR A 59 -10.58 0.99 -5.04
CA TYR A 59 -10.85 2.11 -5.95
C TYR A 59 -12.31 2.54 -5.88
N VAL A 60 -12.58 3.74 -6.39
CA VAL A 60 -13.92 4.30 -6.48
C VAL A 60 -14.30 4.41 -7.94
N ASP A 61 -15.43 3.79 -8.31
CA ASP A 61 -16.04 3.88 -9.63
C ASP A 61 -17.45 4.48 -9.49
N GLY A 62 -17.58 5.73 -9.90
CA GLY A 62 -18.80 6.50 -9.64
C GLY A 62 -19.09 6.62 -8.15
N ASP A 63 -20.23 6.12 -7.72
CA ASP A 63 -20.66 6.09 -6.31
C ASP A 63 -20.33 4.75 -5.61
N THR A 64 -19.64 3.85 -6.29
CA THR A 64 -19.35 2.49 -5.79
C THR A 64 -17.88 2.37 -5.39
N VAL A 65 -17.64 1.77 -4.24
CA VAL A 65 -16.30 1.38 -3.80
C VAL A 65 -16.11 -0.08 -4.16
N SER A 66 -14.98 -0.41 -4.78
CA SER A 66 -14.65 -1.75 -5.24
C SER A 66 -13.17 -2.05 -5.03
N GLY A 67 -12.78 -3.29 -5.27
CA GLY A 67 -11.42 -3.76 -5.19
C GLY A 67 -11.32 -5.04 -4.38
N PHE A 68 -10.47 -5.96 -4.83
CA PHE A 68 -10.35 -7.31 -4.26
C PHE A 68 -10.09 -7.30 -2.75
N HIS A 69 -9.12 -6.49 -2.29
CA HIS A 69 -8.80 -6.45 -0.86
C HIS A 69 -9.90 -5.76 -0.05
N TYR A 70 -10.56 -4.75 -0.62
CA TYR A 70 -11.72 -4.10 -0.02
C TYR A 70 -12.89 -5.06 0.14
N GLU A 71 -13.30 -5.73 -0.93
CA GLU A 71 -14.44 -6.66 -0.92
C GLU A 71 -14.20 -7.83 0.02
N LEU A 72 -12.97 -8.34 0.05
CA LEU A 72 -12.62 -9.46 0.92
C LEU A 72 -12.65 -9.09 2.41
N ILE A 73 -12.14 -7.90 2.80
CA ILE A 73 -12.19 -7.45 4.21
C ILE A 73 -13.61 -7.07 4.61
N GLU A 74 -14.41 -6.55 3.70
CA GLU A 74 -15.82 -6.24 3.92
C GLU A 74 -16.64 -7.53 4.16
N ALA A 75 -16.37 -8.57 3.37
CA ALA A 75 -16.98 -9.89 3.56
C ALA A 75 -16.63 -10.48 4.94
N PHE A 76 -15.35 -10.38 5.35
CA PHE A 76 -14.94 -10.80 6.71
C PHE A 76 -15.71 -10.03 7.78
N ALA A 77 -15.73 -8.70 7.69
CA ALA A 77 -16.40 -7.86 8.69
C ALA A 77 -17.89 -8.19 8.78
N ARG A 78 -18.57 -8.30 7.64
CA ARG A 78 -19.99 -8.69 7.57
C ARG A 78 -20.26 -10.04 8.22
N ASP A 79 -19.48 -11.06 7.93
CA ASP A 79 -19.65 -12.41 8.49
C ASP A 79 -19.38 -12.45 10.00
N LYS A 80 -18.57 -11.51 10.50
CA LYS A 80 -18.29 -11.39 11.95
C LYS A 80 -19.22 -10.39 12.66
N GLY A 81 -20.16 -9.76 11.97
CA GLY A 81 -21.07 -8.75 12.52
C GLY A 81 -20.34 -7.49 12.95
N LEU A 82 -19.31 -7.09 12.18
CA LEU A 82 -18.54 -5.87 12.36
C LEU A 82 -18.84 -4.88 11.24
N GLN A 83 -18.66 -3.60 11.53
CA GLN A 83 -18.47 -2.58 10.50
C GLN A 83 -16.99 -2.49 10.15
N VAL A 84 -16.65 -2.30 8.88
CA VAL A 84 -15.27 -2.03 8.48
C VAL A 84 -15.11 -0.57 8.06
N GLN A 85 -14.05 0.06 8.58
CA GLN A 85 -13.60 1.37 8.12
C GLN A 85 -12.29 1.20 7.36
N VAL A 86 -12.35 1.35 6.03
CA VAL A 86 -11.19 1.20 5.16
C VAL A 86 -10.57 2.57 4.90
N SER A 87 -9.26 2.67 5.17
CA SER A 87 -8.46 3.87 4.91
C SER A 87 -7.48 3.58 3.78
N PRO A 88 -7.60 4.26 2.63
CA PRO A 88 -6.59 4.17 1.59
C PRO A 88 -5.33 4.93 2.01
N VAL A 89 -4.21 4.22 2.15
CA VAL A 89 -2.91 4.76 2.55
C VAL A 89 -1.87 4.32 1.54
N MET A 90 -1.32 5.25 0.77
CA MET A 90 -0.39 4.94 -0.32
C MET A 90 0.96 4.41 0.18
N SER A 91 1.49 4.97 1.26
CA SER A 91 2.79 4.57 1.80
C SER A 91 2.71 3.25 2.55
N PHE A 92 3.50 2.27 2.11
CA PHE A 92 3.61 0.97 2.78
C PHE A 92 4.10 1.12 4.23
N ASN A 93 5.11 1.96 4.46
CA ASN A 93 5.62 2.21 5.80
C ASN A 93 4.57 2.83 6.73
N GLN A 94 3.76 3.77 6.25
CA GLN A 94 2.67 4.35 7.05
C GLN A 94 1.59 3.32 7.40
N ARG A 95 1.30 2.35 6.52
CA ARG A 95 0.41 1.23 6.85
C ARG A 95 0.97 0.38 7.98
N LEU A 96 2.27 0.06 7.94
CA LEU A 96 2.94 -0.71 9.01
C LEU A 96 3.03 0.05 10.33
N GLU A 97 3.36 1.35 10.27
CA GLU A 97 3.35 2.23 11.44
C GLU A 97 1.95 2.31 12.08
N GLY A 98 0.91 2.37 11.23
CA GLY A 98 -0.49 2.36 11.67
C GLY A 98 -0.88 1.07 12.40
N LEU A 99 -0.36 -0.09 11.99
CA LEU A 99 -0.51 -1.34 12.74
C LEU A 99 0.22 -1.29 14.08
N ALA A 100 1.45 -0.79 14.08
CA ALA A 100 2.28 -0.77 15.29
C ALA A 100 1.74 0.18 16.37
N ASN A 101 1.07 1.26 15.98
CA ASN A 101 0.52 2.26 16.90
C ASN A 101 -1.00 2.11 17.17
N GLY A 102 -1.66 1.07 16.60
CA GLY A 102 -3.08 0.82 16.79
C GLY A 102 -4.03 1.75 16.02
N THR A 103 -3.55 2.48 15.02
CA THR A 103 -4.41 3.25 14.10
C THR A 103 -5.23 2.31 13.23
N TYR A 104 -4.64 1.20 12.81
CA TYR A 104 -5.27 0.15 12.02
C TYR A 104 -5.14 -1.19 12.75
N ASP A 105 -6.15 -2.04 12.60
CA ASP A 105 -6.16 -3.41 13.12
C ASP A 105 -5.58 -4.38 12.09
N VAL A 106 -5.78 -4.10 10.81
CA VAL A 106 -5.33 -4.93 9.70
C VAL A 106 -4.84 -4.07 8.52
N VAL A 107 -3.76 -4.52 7.90
CA VAL A 107 -3.37 -4.06 6.55
C VAL A 107 -3.94 -5.06 5.55
N ALA A 108 -5.06 -4.69 4.93
CA ALA A 108 -5.73 -5.45 3.87
C ALA A 108 -5.09 -5.13 2.51
N TYR A 109 -3.85 -5.58 2.34
CA TYR A 109 -3.02 -5.38 1.15
C TYR A 109 -2.03 -6.54 1.03
N GLY A 110 -1.58 -6.83 -0.18
CA GLY A 110 -0.63 -7.90 -0.45
C GLY A 110 0.76 -7.64 0.14
N ILE A 111 1.06 -8.22 1.30
CA ILE A 111 2.36 -8.16 1.96
C ILE A 111 3.13 -9.44 1.65
N PRO A 112 4.35 -9.37 1.06
CA PRO A 112 5.16 -10.56 0.81
C PRO A 112 5.66 -11.16 2.13
N ALA A 113 5.65 -12.48 2.23
CA ALA A 113 6.01 -13.21 3.46
C ALA A 113 7.54 -13.32 3.65
N THR A 114 8.25 -12.18 3.73
CA THR A 114 9.70 -12.15 4.01
C THR A 114 9.99 -12.34 5.50
N SER A 115 11.22 -12.77 5.84
CA SER A 115 11.66 -12.92 7.23
C SER A 115 11.55 -11.61 8.02
N GLU A 116 12.01 -10.50 7.44
CA GLU A 116 12.01 -9.19 8.11
C GLU A 116 10.59 -8.71 8.44
N LEU A 117 9.63 -8.91 7.52
CA LEU A 117 8.24 -8.54 7.78
C LEU A 117 7.59 -9.45 8.84
N LYS A 118 7.93 -10.75 8.85
CA LYS A 118 7.49 -11.68 9.92
C LYS A 118 8.06 -11.32 11.29
N ASP A 119 9.22 -10.66 11.33
CA ASP A 119 9.78 -10.16 12.59
C ASP A 119 9.03 -8.95 13.14
N SER A 120 8.34 -8.21 12.31
CA SER A 120 7.65 -6.96 12.66
C SER A 120 6.14 -7.11 12.86
N LEU A 121 5.49 -8.06 12.19
CA LEU A 121 4.04 -8.25 12.20
C LEU A 121 3.65 -9.74 12.06
N LEU A 122 2.39 -10.06 12.34
CA LEU A 122 1.81 -11.35 12.04
C LEU A 122 1.17 -11.31 10.65
N LEU A 123 1.39 -12.36 9.87
CA LEU A 123 0.84 -12.51 8.52
C LEU A 123 -0.27 -13.56 8.50
N THR A 124 -1.37 -13.25 7.82
CA THR A 124 -2.44 -14.22 7.60
C THR A 124 -1.98 -15.41 6.75
N SER A 125 -2.81 -16.44 6.66
CA SER A 125 -2.72 -17.42 5.58
C SER A 125 -2.66 -16.67 4.23
N PRO A 126 -1.90 -17.20 3.24
CA PRO A 126 -1.73 -16.54 1.95
C PRO A 126 -3.07 -16.11 1.33
N ILE A 127 -3.15 -14.89 0.88
CA ILE A 127 -4.34 -14.37 0.19
C ILE A 127 -4.20 -14.66 -1.31
N ILE A 128 -3.08 -14.31 -1.90
CA ILE A 128 -2.86 -14.41 -3.35
C ILE A 128 -1.42 -14.86 -3.63
N LEU A 129 -1.21 -15.46 -4.80
CA LEU A 129 0.09 -15.72 -5.39
C LEU A 129 0.38 -14.62 -6.40
N SER A 130 1.50 -13.95 -6.28
CA SER A 130 1.95 -12.92 -7.22
C SER A 130 3.48 -12.86 -7.27
N LYS A 131 3.99 -12.01 -8.13
CA LYS A 131 5.43 -11.70 -8.25
C LYS A 131 5.61 -10.23 -8.58
N GLN A 132 6.83 -9.74 -8.39
CA GLN A 132 7.23 -8.42 -8.88
C GLN A 132 7.73 -8.54 -10.32
N VAL A 133 7.31 -7.61 -11.16
CA VAL A 133 7.70 -7.54 -12.56
C VAL A 133 8.33 -6.19 -12.89
N LEU A 134 9.20 -6.20 -13.89
CA LEU A 134 9.68 -5.01 -14.54
C LEU A 134 8.63 -4.52 -15.52
N VAL A 135 8.34 -3.23 -15.48
CA VAL A 135 7.56 -2.53 -16.49
C VAL A 135 8.50 -1.71 -17.34
N GLN A 136 8.48 -1.93 -18.63
CA GLN A 136 9.25 -1.20 -19.64
C GLN A 136 8.40 -0.97 -20.89
N ARG A 137 8.82 -0.07 -21.77
CA ARG A 137 8.19 0.07 -23.10
C ARG A 137 8.61 -1.11 -23.99
N LYS A 138 7.68 -1.59 -24.82
CA LYS A 138 8.01 -2.52 -25.91
C LYS A 138 9.02 -1.86 -26.85
N VAL A 139 10.09 -2.54 -27.12
CA VAL A 139 11.14 -2.14 -28.04
C VAL A 139 11.37 -3.22 -29.08
N GLY A 140 11.97 -2.90 -30.21
CA GLY A 140 12.27 -3.85 -31.27
C GLY A 140 13.18 -4.99 -30.78
N GLU A 141 13.13 -6.12 -31.46
CA GLU A 141 13.89 -7.33 -31.05
C GLU A 141 15.40 -7.09 -30.94
N ASN A 142 15.94 -6.13 -31.67
CA ASN A 142 17.37 -5.80 -31.71
C ASN A 142 17.73 -4.57 -30.87
N ASP A 143 16.81 -4.05 -30.06
CA ASP A 143 17.09 -2.88 -29.23
C ASP A 143 17.90 -3.30 -28.00
N SER A 144 19.06 -2.68 -27.84
CA SER A 144 19.96 -2.89 -26.71
C SER A 144 19.42 -2.36 -25.38
N LEU A 145 18.34 -1.59 -25.40
CA LEU A 145 17.69 -1.07 -24.21
C LEU A 145 16.68 -2.06 -23.61
N ALA A 146 16.27 -3.08 -24.37
CA ALA A 146 15.32 -4.08 -23.91
C ALA A 146 15.93 -4.95 -22.79
N ILE A 147 15.25 -4.99 -21.65
CA ILE A 147 15.54 -5.91 -20.56
C ILE A 147 14.76 -7.20 -20.81
N ARG A 148 15.45 -8.30 -21.08
CA ARG A 148 14.84 -9.61 -21.36
C ARG A 148 15.09 -10.63 -20.25
N SER A 149 16.11 -10.38 -19.45
CA SER A 149 16.49 -11.20 -18.32
C SER A 149 16.89 -10.35 -17.11
N GLN A 150 16.99 -10.98 -15.95
CA GLN A 150 17.46 -10.30 -14.75
C GLN A 150 18.92 -9.82 -14.87
N LEU A 151 19.74 -10.48 -15.70
CA LEU A 151 21.13 -10.08 -15.92
C LEU A 151 21.24 -8.74 -16.65
N ASP A 152 20.28 -8.40 -17.50
CA ASP A 152 20.26 -7.14 -18.26
C ASP A 152 19.98 -5.92 -17.36
N LEU A 153 19.60 -6.15 -16.09
CA LEU A 153 19.36 -5.10 -15.10
C LEU A 153 20.65 -4.46 -14.55
N ALA A 154 21.81 -5.07 -14.81
CA ALA A 154 23.11 -4.54 -14.41
C ALA A 154 23.28 -3.09 -14.89
N GLY A 155 23.62 -2.18 -13.97
CA GLY A 155 23.77 -0.75 -14.24
C GLY A 155 22.48 0.03 -14.54
N LYS A 156 21.30 -0.58 -14.49
CA LYS A 156 20.02 0.09 -14.74
C LYS A 156 19.45 0.73 -13.46
N THR A 157 18.66 1.79 -13.66
CA THR A 157 17.92 2.46 -12.58
C THR A 157 16.46 2.03 -12.62
N LEU A 158 16.00 1.36 -11.56
CA LEU A 158 14.61 0.92 -11.41
C LEU A 158 13.85 1.88 -10.50
N ASN A 159 12.72 2.39 -10.99
CA ASN A 159 11.86 3.27 -10.22
C ASN A 159 10.84 2.43 -9.45
N VAL A 160 10.69 2.73 -8.17
CA VAL A 160 9.78 2.03 -7.25
C VAL A 160 9.05 3.04 -6.37
N VAL A 161 7.89 2.66 -5.88
CA VAL A 161 7.20 3.42 -4.83
C VAL A 161 8.07 3.40 -3.56
N LYS A 162 8.25 4.56 -2.93
CA LYS A 162 9.06 4.71 -1.71
C LYS A 162 8.63 3.74 -0.61
N GLY A 163 9.61 3.07 -0.03
CA GLY A 163 9.40 2.08 1.03
C GLY A 163 8.71 0.78 0.57
N SER A 164 8.56 0.57 -0.74
CA SER A 164 7.99 -0.67 -1.28
C SER A 164 8.83 -1.90 -0.90
N PRO A 165 8.21 -3.05 -0.62
CA PRO A 165 8.93 -4.32 -0.43
C PRO A 165 9.82 -4.73 -1.63
N SER A 166 9.55 -4.19 -2.82
CA SER A 166 10.37 -4.42 -4.02
C SER A 166 11.82 -3.95 -3.86
N ILE A 167 12.06 -2.94 -3.03
CA ILE A 167 13.42 -2.38 -2.80
C ILE A 167 14.37 -3.46 -2.28
N LEU A 168 13.92 -4.22 -1.28
CA LEU A 168 14.72 -5.31 -0.73
C LEU A 168 15.00 -6.39 -1.79
N ARG A 169 13.95 -6.75 -2.57
CA ARG A 169 14.13 -7.75 -3.63
C ARG A 169 15.12 -7.30 -4.69
N ILE A 170 15.07 -6.02 -5.11
CA ILE A 170 16.02 -5.47 -6.08
C ILE A 170 17.46 -5.47 -5.52
N ARG A 171 17.64 -5.13 -4.25
CA ARG A 171 18.94 -5.19 -3.59
C ARG A 171 19.51 -6.62 -3.55
N ASN A 172 18.66 -7.60 -3.20
CA ASN A 172 19.06 -9.00 -3.21
C ASN A 172 19.42 -9.46 -4.62
N LEU A 173 18.61 -9.08 -5.62
CA LEU A 173 18.88 -9.40 -7.02
C LEU A 173 20.20 -8.80 -7.51
N SER A 174 20.51 -7.55 -7.12
CA SER A 174 21.80 -6.90 -7.41
C SER A 174 22.98 -7.74 -6.88
N ASN A 175 22.85 -8.26 -5.65
CA ASN A 175 23.86 -9.15 -5.07
C ASN A 175 23.93 -10.51 -5.81
N GLU A 176 22.78 -11.07 -6.19
CA GLU A 176 22.68 -12.36 -6.91
C GLU A 176 23.36 -12.30 -8.28
N ILE A 177 23.19 -11.21 -9.03
CA ILE A 177 23.82 -11.02 -10.35
C ILE A 177 25.27 -10.55 -10.26
N GLY A 178 25.73 -10.13 -9.07
CA GLY A 178 27.10 -9.63 -8.87
C GLY A 178 27.38 -8.27 -9.49
N ASP A 179 26.35 -7.46 -9.75
CA ASP A 179 26.44 -6.12 -10.31
C ASP A 179 25.42 -5.18 -9.68
N THR A 180 25.61 -3.88 -9.87
CA THR A 180 24.75 -2.85 -9.25
C THR A 180 23.47 -2.64 -10.04
N ILE A 181 22.33 -2.75 -9.37
CA ILE A 181 21.03 -2.23 -9.82
C ILE A 181 20.71 -0.99 -8.99
N TYR A 182 20.53 0.13 -9.64
CA TYR A 182 20.18 1.38 -8.95
C TYR A 182 18.69 1.42 -8.65
N VAL A 183 18.31 1.89 -7.46
CA VAL A 183 16.92 2.06 -7.04
C VAL A 183 16.62 3.54 -6.88
N ASN A 184 15.61 4.02 -7.59
CA ASN A 184 15.07 5.36 -7.43
C ASN A 184 13.69 5.28 -6.76
N GLU A 185 13.61 5.77 -5.53
CA GLU A 185 12.39 5.73 -4.73
C GLU A 185 11.54 6.97 -5.00
N ILE A 186 10.33 6.77 -5.50
CA ILE A 186 9.36 7.83 -5.82
C ILE A 186 8.32 7.93 -4.69
N GLU A 187 8.26 9.06 -4.01
CA GLU A 187 7.36 9.26 -2.87
C GLU A 187 5.96 9.72 -3.27
N LYS A 188 5.86 10.50 -4.35
CA LYS A 188 4.63 11.21 -4.72
C LYS A 188 3.60 10.34 -5.42
N TYR A 189 4.02 9.25 -6.03
CA TYR A 189 3.21 8.45 -6.96
C TYR A 189 3.13 7.00 -6.51
N GLY A 190 1.98 6.36 -6.78
CA GLY A 190 1.79 4.92 -6.61
C GLY A 190 2.24 4.13 -7.84
N SER A 191 2.09 2.80 -7.79
CA SER A 191 2.56 1.90 -8.85
C SER A 191 1.93 2.21 -10.22
N GLU A 192 0.65 2.53 -10.28
CA GLU A 192 -0.05 2.83 -11.54
C GLU A 192 0.47 4.10 -12.20
N GLN A 193 0.77 5.13 -11.41
CA GLN A 193 1.37 6.36 -11.93
C GLN A 193 2.79 6.11 -12.45
N LEU A 194 3.59 5.27 -11.79
CA LEU A 194 4.90 4.88 -12.29
C LEU A 194 4.78 4.11 -13.62
N ILE A 195 3.80 3.21 -13.75
CA ILE A 195 3.51 2.51 -15.00
C ILE A 195 3.15 3.51 -16.12
N ALA A 196 2.29 4.48 -15.83
CA ALA A 196 1.94 5.53 -16.79
C ALA A 196 3.17 6.37 -17.21
N MET A 197 4.05 6.72 -16.26
CA MET A 197 5.31 7.43 -16.57
C MET A 197 6.23 6.61 -17.49
N VAL A 198 6.29 5.29 -17.32
CA VAL A 198 7.01 4.40 -18.26
C VAL A 198 6.36 4.44 -19.62
N ALA A 199 5.02 4.34 -19.70
CA ALA A 199 4.29 4.36 -20.98
C ALA A 199 4.49 5.66 -21.76
N HIS A 200 4.59 6.80 -21.06
CA HIS A 200 4.82 8.11 -21.65
C HIS A 200 6.31 8.42 -21.93
N GLY A 201 7.23 7.64 -21.38
CA GLY A 201 8.67 7.83 -21.58
C GLY A 201 9.34 8.78 -20.59
N ASP A 202 8.65 9.16 -19.52
CA ASP A 202 9.21 10.01 -18.45
C ASP A 202 10.27 9.26 -17.63
N ILE A 203 10.10 7.94 -17.50
CA ILE A 203 11.06 7.00 -16.92
C ILE A 203 11.17 5.76 -17.82
N ASP A 204 12.29 5.05 -17.73
CA ASP A 204 12.51 3.88 -18.57
C ASP A 204 11.97 2.59 -17.96
N TYR A 205 12.15 2.43 -16.64
CA TYR A 205 11.82 1.19 -15.92
C TYR A 205 11.10 1.49 -14.63
N ALA A 206 10.06 0.71 -14.34
CA ALA A 206 9.41 0.67 -13.03
C ALA A 206 9.30 -0.78 -12.56
N VAL A 207 9.18 -0.98 -11.25
CA VAL A 207 8.91 -2.30 -10.66
C VAL A 207 7.64 -2.22 -9.83
N CYS A 208 6.73 -3.15 -10.08
CA CYS A 208 5.48 -3.25 -9.35
C CYS A 208 4.98 -4.71 -9.28
N ASP A 209 3.86 -4.92 -8.61
CA ASP A 209 3.16 -6.19 -8.59
C ASP A 209 2.62 -6.56 -9.97
N GLU A 210 2.71 -7.85 -10.34
CA GLU A 210 2.27 -8.36 -11.66
C GLU A 210 0.80 -8.08 -11.91
N GLY A 211 -0.08 -8.19 -10.91
CA GLY A 211 -1.51 -7.95 -11.08
C GLY A 211 -1.79 -6.51 -11.53
N ILE A 212 -1.18 -5.52 -10.85
CA ILE A 212 -1.30 -4.09 -11.21
C ILE A 212 -0.75 -3.86 -12.63
N ALA A 213 0.41 -4.45 -12.95
CA ALA A 213 1.01 -4.31 -14.28
C ALA A 213 0.13 -4.91 -15.38
N ARG A 214 -0.50 -6.05 -15.15
CA ARG A 214 -1.41 -6.70 -16.12
C ARG A 214 -2.61 -5.84 -16.44
N MET A 215 -3.29 -5.30 -15.43
CA MET A 215 -4.43 -4.39 -15.64
C MET A 215 -4.03 -3.13 -16.43
N ALA A 216 -2.83 -2.61 -16.17
CA ALA A 216 -2.34 -1.44 -16.89
C ALA A 216 -2.03 -1.73 -18.37
N VAL A 217 -1.51 -2.92 -18.70
CA VAL A 217 -1.17 -3.30 -20.09
C VAL A 217 -2.40 -3.37 -20.98
N ASP A 218 -3.57 -3.70 -20.45
CA ASP A 218 -4.82 -3.71 -21.22
C ASP A 218 -5.17 -2.30 -21.75
N SER A 219 -4.86 -1.27 -21.00
CA SER A 219 -5.05 0.13 -21.40
C SER A 219 -3.81 0.78 -22.05
N LEU A 220 -2.63 0.21 -21.81
CA LEU A 220 -1.33 0.72 -22.26
C LEU A 220 -0.56 -0.40 -23.02
N PRO A 221 -1.01 -0.79 -24.23
CA PRO A 221 -0.50 -1.97 -24.94
C PRO A 221 0.96 -1.81 -25.42
N GLN A 222 1.53 -0.61 -25.34
CA GLN A 222 2.95 -0.34 -25.63
C GLN A 222 3.90 -0.82 -24.52
N LEU A 223 3.39 -1.29 -23.38
CA LEU A 223 4.20 -1.79 -22.27
C LEU A 223 4.52 -3.27 -22.40
N ASP A 224 5.68 -3.65 -21.89
CA ASP A 224 6.15 -5.02 -21.68
C ASP A 224 6.39 -5.27 -20.20
N ILE A 225 5.86 -6.38 -19.69
CA ILE A 225 5.94 -6.81 -18.28
C ILE A 225 6.47 -8.23 -18.13
N ASN A 226 7.14 -8.76 -19.15
CA ASN A 226 7.55 -10.17 -19.17
C ASN A 226 8.74 -10.49 -18.26
N THR A 227 9.56 -9.49 -17.92
CA THR A 227 10.73 -9.70 -17.08
C THR A 227 10.35 -9.72 -15.60
N ALA A 228 10.48 -10.90 -14.99
CA ALA A 228 10.21 -11.06 -13.55
C ALA A 228 11.37 -10.55 -12.70
N ILE A 229 11.09 -9.73 -11.69
CA ILE A 229 12.06 -9.26 -10.68
C ILE A 229 12.11 -10.23 -9.50
N SER A 230 11.00 -10.89 -9.17
CA SER A 230 10.96 -11.92 -8.13
C SER A 230 10.40 -13.23 -8.64
N PHE A 231 10.62 -14.30 -7.89
CA PHE A 231 9.82 -15.51 -8.03
C PHE A 231 8.38 -15.25 -7.60
N THR A 232 7.47 -16.10 -8.08
CA THR A 232 6.10 -16.15 -7.57
C THR A 232 6.14 -16.54 -6.10
N GLN A 233 5.48 -15.75 -5.27
CA GLN A 233 5.46 -15.93 -3.83
C GLN A 233 4.08 -15.64 -3.25
N PHE A 234 3.89 -16.06 -2.01
CA PHE A 234 2.66 -15.80 -1.28
C PHE A 234 2.62 -14.37 -0.75
N TYR A 235 1.46 -13.74 -0.92
CA TYR A 235 1.14 -12.45 -0.32
C TYR A 235 0.00 -12.65 0.68
N SER A 236 0.14 -12.01 1.84
CA SER A 236 -0.75 -12.12 3.00
C SER A 236 -1.19 -10.74 3.48
N TRP A 237 -2.22 -10.67 4.28
CA TRP A 237 -2.52 -9.48 5.07
C TRP A 237 -1.69 -9.46 6.35
N GLY A 238 -1.51 -8.26 6.92
CA GLY A 238 -0.75 -8.06 8.13
C GLY A 238 -1.63 -7.59 9.29
N VAL A 239 -1.35 -8.11 10.49
CA VAL A 239 -1.89 -7.62 11.74
C VAL A 239 -0.76 -7.40 12.76
N SER A 240 -1.02 -6.62 13.81
CA SER A 240 -0.03 -6.40 14.86
C SER A 240 0.37 -7.71 15.55
N LYS A 241 1.61 -7.80 16.01
CA LYS A 241 2.07 -8.90 16.86
C LYS A 241 1.29 -9.03 18.18
N GLN A 242 0.62 -7.95 18.59
CA GLN A 242 -0.22 -7.93 19.79
C GLN A 242 -1.67 -8.36 19.52
N SER A 243 -1.99 -8.77 18.27
CA SER A 243 -3.35 -9.13 17.85
C SER A 243 -3.45 -10.60 17.35
N PRO A 244 -2.98 -11.60 18.12
CA PRO A 244 -2.99 -12.99 17.69
C PRO A 244 -4.40 -13.57 17.53
N ALA A 245 -5.37 -13.16 18.35
CA ALA A 245 -6.75 -13.63 18.23
C ALA A 245 -7.45 -13.07 16.97
N LEU A 246 -7.10 -11.85 16.53
CA LEU A 246 -7.54 -11.32 15.25
C LEU A 246 -6.97 -12.15 14.10
N LEU A 247 -5.67 -12.50 14.16
CA LEU A 247 -5.05 -13.37 13.16
C LEU A 247 -5.76 -14.71 13.05
N ASP A 248 -6.03 -15.36 14.18
CA ASP A 248 -6.72 -16.66 14.22
C ASP A 248 -8.14 -16.57 13.65
N SER A 249 -8.85 -15.48 13.96
CA SER A 249 -10.19 -15.21 13.41
C SER A 249 -10.16 -15.01 11.89
N LEU A 250 -9.19 -14.24 11.37
CA LEU A 250 -8.98 -14.03 9.94
C LEU A 250 -8.63 -15.35 9.23
N ASN A 251 -7.68 -16.13 9.76
CA ASN A 251 -7.24 -17.37 9.15
C ASN A 251 -8.34 -18.44 9.12
N THR A 252 -9.10 -18.57 10.20
CA THR A 252 -10.25 -19.47 10.26
C THR A 252 -11.27 -19.08 9.20
N TRP A 253 -11.63 -17.79 9.16
CA TRP A 253 -12.58 -17.29 8.17
C TRP A 253 -12.09 -17.48 6.72
N LEU A 254 -10.84 -17.15 6.43
CA LEU A 254 -10.24 -17.35 5.09
C LEU A 254 -10.29 -18.82 4.66
N SER A 255 -10.02 -19.75 5.59
CA SER A 255 -10.11 -21.18 5.32
C SER A 255 -11.53 -21.60 4.92
N ASP A 256 -12.53 -21.11 5.66
CA ASP A 256 -13.94 -21.45 5.42
C ASP A 256 -14.49 -20.75 4.19
N PHE A 257 -14.11 -19.50 3.95
CA PHE A 257 -14.50 -18.72 2.76
C PHE A 257 -14.00 -19.37 1.46
N ARG A 258 -12.77 -19.91 1.47
CA ARG A 258 -12.23 -20.67 0.31
C ARG A 258 -13.00 -21.94 0.03
N LYS A 259 -13.44 -22.67 1.07
CA LYS A 259 -14.21 -23.90 0.88
C LYS A 259 -15.59 -23.65 0.27
N LYS A 260 -16.18 -22.47 0.49
CA LYS A 260 -17.48 -22.09 -0.07
C LYS A 260 -17.43 -21.73 -1.56
N GLY A 261 -16.23 -21.64 -2.18
CA GLY A 261 -16.06 -21.28 -3.60
C GLY A 261 -16.23 -19.78 -3.91
N GLU A 262 -16.65 -18.97 -2.96
CA GLU A 262 -16.85 -17.53 -3.12
C GLU A 262 -15.51 -16.80 -3.39
N TYR A 263 -14.42 -17.36 -2.89
CA TYR A 263 -13.08 -16.85 -3.11
C TYR A 263 -12.66 -16.83 -4.59
N GLN A 264 -13.06 -17.85 -5.37
CA GLN A 264 -12.74 -17.93 -6.79
C GLN A 264 -13.50 -16.86 -7.60
N LEU A 265 -14.72 -16.51 -7.20
CA LEU A 265 -15.49 -15.45 -7.84
C LEU A 265 -14.87 -14.08 -7.63
N SER A 266 -14.32 -13.82 -6.44
CA SER A 266 -13.61 -12.57 -6.12
C SER A 266 -12.28 -12.44 -6.89
N LEU A 267 -11.60 -13.56 -7.21
CA LEU A 267 -10.37 -13.59 -8.00
C LEU A 267 -10.59 -13.43 -9.51
N ILE A 268 -11.80 -13.66 -10.03
CA ILE A 268 -12.10 -13.52 -11.47
C ILE A 268 -12.08 -12.04 -11.91
N HIS A 269 -12.16 -11.11 -10.96
CA HIS A 269 -12.12 -9.67 -11.22
C HIS A 269 -10.69 -9.07 -11.17
N ILE A 270 -9.66 -9.89 -10.99
CA ILE A 270 -8.24 -9.56 -11.08
C ILE A 270 -7.64 -10.20 -12.33
#